data_8975a4731731345db483480db0c29510
#
_entry.id   8975a4731731345db483480db0c29510
#
_cell.length_a   1.000
_cell.length_b   1.000
_cell.length_c   1.000
_cell.angle_alpha   90.00
_cell.angle_beta   90.00
_cell.angle_gamma   90.00
#
_symmetry.space_group_name_H-M   'P 1'
#
loop_
_entity.id
_entity.type
_entity.pdbx_description
1 polymer ?
#
loop_
_entity_poly.entity_id
_entity_poly.type
_entity_poly.pdbx_seq_one_letter_code
_entity_poly.pdbx_strand_id
1 'polypeptide(L)'
;MPKRGFTSEDNRYAVAGAEKRTKTAFDDARTPAADTPERKVNDDYTAGWICAISTEYVAAQAFLDEKHNGPEYVSLNDNNDYTLGKIGKHNVVISVLPDGEYSIASVVSVARDMLHSFPNVRIGLMVGIGGGASSPKHDIRLGDIVVSAPCNKKGGVF
;
A
#
# COMPACT_ATOMS: atom_id res chain seq x y z
N MET A 1 54.74 36.35 -19.24
CA MET A 1 55.50 37.08 -18.20
C MET A 1 54.55 37.96 -17.43
N PRO A 2 54.73 38.14 -16.10
CA PRO A 2 55.29 37.25 -15.08
C PRO A 2 54.25 36.88 -14.00
N LYS A 3 54.44 35.81 -13.41
CA LYS A 3 54.62 35.25 -12.05
C LYS A 3 54.65 36.27 -10.89
N ARG A 4 53.95 35.88 -9.81
CA ARG A 4 54.37 35.89 -8.37
C ARG A 4 53.12 35.54 -7.59
N GLY A 5 53.07 34.59 -6.70
CA GLY A 5 54.02 33.96 -5.80
C GLY A 5 53.92 34.53 -4.39
N PHE A 6 53.79 33.63 -3.42
CA PHE A 6 54.12 33.77 -1.99
C PHE A 6 52.94 33.96 -1.03
N THR A 7 52.81 33.24 0.04
CA THR A 7 53.41 32.36 1.04
C THR A 7 52.59 32.52 2.31
N SER A 8 52.22 31.40 2.91
CA SER A 8 52.54 30.90 4.25
C SER A 8 52.79 31.93 5.36
N GLU A 9 52.09 31.84 6.45
CA GLU A 9 52.65 31.61 7.79
C GLU A 9 51.58 31.73 8.89
N ASP A 10 51.55 30.67 9.67
CA ASP A 10 51.38 30.54 11.12
C ASP A 10 50.80 31.71 11.93
N ASN A 11 49.78 31.41 12.75
CA ASN A 11 49.85 31.78 14.14
C ASN A 11 49.01 30.87 15.07
N ARG A 12 49.72 30.16 15.95
CA ARG A 12 49.21 29.47 17.12
C ARG A 12 48.92 30.50 18.21
N TYR A 13 47.73 30.40 18.83
CA TYR A 13 47.61 30.72 20.25
C TYR A 13 46.49 29.88 20.88
N ALA A 14 46.91 29.02 21.80
CA ALA A 14 46.08 28.36 22.77
C ALA A 14 45.79 29.33 23.93
N VAL A 15 44.53 29.42 24.33
CA VAL A 15 44.18 29.86 25.69
C VAL A 15 43.07 28.99 26.23
N ALA A 16 43.38 28.33 27.33
CA ALA A 16 42.45 27.58 28.17
C ALA A 16 41.53 28.55 28.93
N GLY A 17 40.24 28.26 28.93
CA GLY A 17 39.26 28.93 29.76
C GLY A 17 38.15 27.93 30.12
N ALA A 18 38.27 27.32 31.31
CA ALA A 18 37.26 26.50 31.90
C ALA A 18 36.11 27.37 32.40
N GLU A 19 34.95 27.30 31.76
CA GLU A 19 33.71 27.81 32.33
C GLU A 19 32.76 26.66 32.63
N LYS A 20 32.51 26.46 33.92
CA LYS A 20 31.48 25.63 34.47
C LYS A 20 30.12 26.13 34.01
N ARG A 21 29.47 25.44 33.06
CA ARG A 21 28.06 25.65 32.76
C ARG A 21 27.18 24.79 33.66
N THR A 22 26.52 25.48 34.56
CA THR A 22 25.38 25.01 35.36
C THR A 22 24.34 24.31 34.50
N LYS A 23 24.03 23.08 34.87
CA LYS A 23 22.89 22.33 34.33
C LYS A 23 21.62 22.99 34.85
N THR A 24 20.95 23.75 34.00
CA THR A 24 19.53 24.05 34.18
C THR A 24 18.74 22.84 33.69
N ALA A 25 17.99 22.25 34.61
CA ALA A 25 17.00 21.23 34.33
C ALA A 25 15.93 21.87 33.44
N PHE A 26 15.96 21.56 32.12
CA PHE A 26 14.81 21.79 31.25
C PHE A 26 13.88 20.61 31.43
N ASP A 27 12.72 20.95 31.93
CA ASP A 27 11.54 20.15 32.11
C ASP A 27 11.27 19.36 30.82
N ASP A 28 11.31 18.03 30.95
CA ASP A 28 11.03 17.07 29.88
C ASP A 28 9.50 17.08 29.62
N ALA A 29 9.05 18.09 28.91
CA ALA A 29 7.71 18.07 28.33
C ALA A 29 7.70 17.00 27.25
N ARG A 30 7.44 15.76 27.68
CA ARG A 30 7.12 14.63 26.83
C ARG A 30 5.94 15.00 25.94
N THR A 31 6.24 15.49 24.74
CA THR A 31 5.28 15.55 23.66
C THR A 31 4.72 14.13 23.50
N PRO A 32 3.39 13.92 23.53
CA PRO A 32 2.82 12.61 23.26
C PRO A 32 3.38 12.17 21.92
N ALA A 33 3.99 10.98 21.88
CA ALA A 33 4.42 10.36 20.63
C ALA A 33 3.20 10.39 19.70
N ALA A 34 3.30 11.14 18.61
CA ALA A 34 2.33 11.05 17.54
C ALA A 34 2.22 9.57 17.20
N ASP A 35 0.99 9.08 17.17
CA ASP A 35 0.63 7.71 16.88
C ASP A 35 1.24 7.38 15.50
N THR A 36 2.46 6.82 15.55
CA THR A 36 3.14 6.38 14.32
C THR A 36 2.36 5.16 13.87
N PRO A 37 1.67 5.19 12.73
CA PRO A 37 0.87 4.06 12.29
C PRO A 37 1.75 2.82 12.28
N GLU A 38 1.29 1.78 12.96
CA GLU A 38 2.00 0.51 13.08
C GLU A 38 2.34 0.00 11.69
N ARG A 39 3.64 -0.14 11.40
CA ARG A 39 4.09 -0.59 10.09
C ARG A 39 3.75 -2.07 9.93
N LYS A 40 2.79 -2.37 9.08
CA LYS A 40 2.42 -3.73 8.74
C LYS A 40 3.40 -4.28 7.70
N VAL A 41 3.86 -5.51 7.93
CA VAL A 41 4.68 -6.23 6.96
C VAL A 41 3.80 -6.93 5.93
N ASN A 42 4.35 -7.24 4.76
CA ASN A 42 3.59 -7.86 3.67
C ASN A 42 2.91 -9.17 4.08
N ASP A 43 3.50 -9.91 5.00
CA ASP A 43 2.99 -11.19 5.49
C ASP A 43 1.72 -11.08 6.35
N ASP A 44 1.38 -9.88 6.80
CA ASP A 44 0.16 -9.63 7.59
C ASP A 44 -1.11 -9.57 6.73
N TYR A 45 -0.97 -9.51 5.40
CA TYR A 45 -2.10 -9.38 4.49
C TYR A 45 -2.60 -10.75 4.04
N THR A 46 -3.89 -10.99 4.25
CA THR A 46 -4.53 -12.28 3.99
C THR A 46 -5.62 -12.24 2.93
N ALA A 47 -6.06 -11.06 2.55
CA ALA A 47 -7.08 -10.85 1.52
C ALA A 47 -6.54 -9.94 0.41
N GLY A 48 -6.68 -10.37 -0.84
CA GLY A 48 -6.38 -9.61 -2.04
C GLY A 48 -7.69 -9.17 -2.72
N TRP A 49 -7.75 -7.92 -3.12
CA TRP A 49 -8.87 -7.33 -3.83
C TRP A 49 -8.37 -6.71 -5.14
N ILE A 50 -8.84 -7.22 -6.27
CA ILE A 50 -8.50 -6.72 -7.60
C ILE A 50 -9.70 -5.99 -8.18
N CYS A 51 -9.51 -4.76 -8.62
CA CYS A 51 -10.47 -3.94 -9.34
C CYS A 51 -10.16 -3.96 -10.85
N ALA A 52 -11.19 -3.93 -11.69
CA ALA A 52 -10.99 -3.90 -13.12
C ALA A 52 -10.66 -2.49 -13.64
N ILE A 53 -11.26 -1.46 -13.05
CA ILE A 53 -11.11 -0.06 -13.49
C ILE A 53 -10.78 0.87 -12.33
N SER A 54 -10.18 2.00 -12.67
CA SER A 54 -9.72 3.00 -11.69
C SER A 54 -10.85 3.54 -10.81
N THR A 55 -12.07 3.67 -11.32
CA THR A 55 -13.24 4.12 -10.53
C THR A 55 -13.59 3.12 -9.41
N GLU A 56 -13.51 1.83 -9.70
CA GLU A 56 -13.72 0.77 -8.70
C GLU A 56 -12.61 0.78 -7.64
N TYR A 57 -11.38 1.02 -8.08
CA TYR A 57 -10.23 1.12 -7.19
C TYR A 57 -10.35 2.30 -6.20
N VAL A 58 -10.81 3.45 -6.69
CA VAL A 58 -11.08 4.61 -5.81
C VAL A 58 -12.22 4.29 -4.83
N ALA A 59 -13.29 3.66 -5.31
CA ALA A 59 -14.40 3.25 -4.46
C ALA A 59 -13.95 2.22 -3.40
N ALA A 60 -13.14 1.22 -3.78
CA ALA A 60 -12.63 0.21 -2.87
C ALA A 60 -11.85 0.82 -1.70
N GLN A 61 -11.08 1.86 -1.94
CA GLN A 61 -10.33 2.57 -0.89
C GLN A 61 -11.26 3.23 0.15
N ALA A 62 -12.47 3.61 -0.24
CA ALA A 62 -13.44 4.22 0.68
C ALA A 62 -14.07 3.21 1.66
N PHE A 63 -13.92 1.90 1.39
CA PHE A 63 -14.39 0.83 2.30
C PHE A 63 -13.35 0.44 3.35
N LEU A 64 -12.14 0.98 3.29
CA LEU A 64 -11.13 0.70 4.29
C LEU A 64 -11.47 1.41 5.60
N ASP A 65 -11.54 0.66 6.69
CA ASP A 65 -11.67 1.20 8.05
C ASP A 65 -10.39 1.94 8.47
N GLU A 66 -9.24 1.45 7.97
CA GLU A 66 -7.93 2.00 8.22
C GLU A 66 -7.08 1.85 6.96
N LYS A 67 -6.38 2.92 6.56
CA LYS A 67 -5.42 2.89 5.45
C LYS A 67 -4.01 2.75 6.01
N HIS A 68 -3.28 1.73 5.55
CA HIS A 68 -1.90 1.49 5.93
C HIS A 68 -0.92 2.18 4.98
N ASN A 69 0.33 2.28 5.39
CA ASN A 69 1.43 2.71 4.51
C ASN A 69 1.61 1.69 3.37
N GLY A 70 2.31 2.10 2.30
CA GLY A 70 2.61 1.21 1.19
C GLY A 70 3.37 -0.05 1.61
N PRO A 71 3.51 -1.04 0.72
CA PRO A 71 4.16 -2.31 1.02
C PRO A 71 5.61 -2.10 1.47
N GLU A 72 6.12 -2.99 2.31
CA GLU A 72 7.51 -2.96 2.76
C GLU A 72 8.48 -3.26 1.62
N TYR A 73 8.10 -4.19 0.77
CA TYR A 73 8.81 -4.53 -0.46
C TYR A 73 7.79 -4.93 -1.54
N VAL A 74 8.22 -4.86 -2.78
CA VAL A 74 7.49 -5.37 -3.94
C VAL A 74 8.43 -6.31 -4.68
N SER A 75 7.93 -7.46 -5.14
CA SER A 75 8.72 -8.43 -5.90
C SER A 75 9.32 -7.80 -7.15
N LEU A 76 10.53 -8.21 -7.55
CA LEU A 76 11.30 -7.56 -8.63
C LEU A 76 10.55 -7.41 -9.97
N ASN A 77 9.64 -8.33 -10.26
CA ASN A 77 8.86 -8.33 -11.50
C ASN A 77 7.39 -7.93 -11.29
N ASP A 78 7.08 -7.36 -10.14
CA ASP A 78 5.75 -6.90 -9.80
C ASP A 78 5.63 -5.40 -10.09
N ASN A 79 4.82 -5.06 -11.09
CA ASN A 79 4.58 -3.69 -11.53
C ASN A 79 3.21 -3.15 -11.08
N ASN A 80 2.55 -3.85 -10.13
CA ASN A 80 1.26 -3.42 -9.63
C ASN A 80 1.39 -2.27 -8.65
N ASP A 81 0.40 -1.38 -8.67
CA ASP A 81 0.17 -0.43 -7.60
C ASP A 81 -0.73 -1.04 -6.53
N TYR A 82 -0.36 -0.82 -5.26
CA TYR A 82 -1.07 -1.38 -4.12
C TYR A 82 -1.55 -0.30 -3.16
N THR A 83 -2.81 -0.41 -2.76
CA THR A 83 -3.32 0.25 -1.55
C THR A 83 -3.51 -0.80 -0.47
N LEU A 84 -2.93 -0.53 0.68
CA LEU A 84 -2.99 -1.40 1.85
C LEU A 84 -3.92 -0.82 2.90
N GLY A 85 -4.66 -1.69 3.57
CA GLY A 85 -5.55 -1.25 4.63
C GLY A 85 -6.22 -2.39 5.36
N LYS A 86 -7.25 -2.06 6.13
CA LYS A 86 -7.99 -2.98 6.97
C LYS A 86 -9.48 -2.85 6.71
N ILE A 87 -10.17 -3.98 6.68
CA ILE A 87 -11.64 -4.07 6.65
C ILE A 87 -12.05 -5.04 7.76
N GLY A 88 -12.73 -4.56 8.79
CA GLY A 88 -13.05 -5.35 9.97
C GLY A 88 -11.80 -5.90 10.64
N LYS A 89 -11.62 -7.20 10.62
CA LYS A 89 -10.45 -7.91 11.18
C LYS A 89 -9.42 -8.35 10.12
N HIS A 90 -9.65 -8.03 8.85
CA HIS A 90 -8.80 -8.50 7.75
C HIS A 90 -7.90 -7.39 7.23
N ASN A 91 -6.61 -7.66 7.12
CA ASN A 91 -5.70 -6.82 6.37
C ASN A 91 -5.87 -7.14 4.89
N VAL A 92 -6.12 -6.12 4.09
CA VAL A 92 -6.49 -6.22 2.67
C VAL A 92 -5.45 -5.50 1.83
N VAL A 93 -5.03 -6.13 0.75
CA VAL A 93 -4.26 -5.52 -0.33
C VAL A 93 -5.17 -5.31 -1.53
N ILE A 94 -5.25 -4.06 -2.00
CA ILE A 94 -6.09 -3.67 -3.14
C ILE A 94 -5.19 -3.30 -4.30
N SER A 95 -5.50 -3.80 -5.49
CA SER A 95 -4.85 -3.44 -6.75
C SER A 95 -5.87 -3.22 -7.85
N VAL A 96 -5.43 -2.67 -8.97
CA VAL A 96 -6.26 -2.41 -10.16
C VAL A 96 -5.54 -2.93 -11.39
N LEU A 97 -6.30 -3.35 -12.40
CA LEU A 97 -5.73 -3.73 -13.70
C LEU A 97 -5.14 -2.51 -14.40
N PRO A 98 -4.09 -2.69 -15.21
CA PRO A 98 -3.59 -1.62 -16.07
C PRO A 98 -4.68 -1.07 -16.98
N ASP A 99 -4.66 0.24 -17.21
CA ASP A 99 -5.66 0.88 -18.05
C ASP A 99 -5.67 0.29 -19.48
N GLY A 100 -6.86 -0.09 -19.93
CA GLY A 100 -7.06 -0.71 -21.25
C GLY A 100 -6.82 -2.23 -21.28
N GLU A 101 -6.35 -2.84 -20.21
CA GLU A 101 -6.03 -4.26 -20.15
C GLU A 101 -7.08 -5.07 -19.35
N TYR A 102 -8.30 -5.18 -19.89
CA TYR A 102 -9.43 -5.83 -19.20
C TYR A 102 -9.59 -7.31 -19.58
N SER A 103 -8.47 -8.04 -19.66
CA SER A 103 -8.49 -9.45 -20.03
C SER A 103 -8.29 -10.37 -18.82
N ILE A 104 -8.72 -11.64 -18.97
CA ILE A 104 -8.43 -12.69 -17.97
C ILE A 104 -6.92 -12.83 -17.75
N ALA A 105 -6.11 -12.68 -18.82
CA ALA A 105 -4.67 -12.75 -18.72
C ALA A 105 -4.09 -11.64 -17.83
N SER A 106 -4.62 -10.41 -17.96
CA SER A 106 -4.21 -9.28 -17.11
C SER A 106 -4.58 -9.51 -15.65
N VAL A 107 -5.78 -10.04 -15.37
CA VAL A 107 -6.19 -10.40 -14.00
C VAL A 107 -5.23 -11.45 -13.41
N VAL A 108 -4.90 -12.48 -14.17
CA VAL A 108 -3.98 -13.54 -13.72
C VAL A 108 -2.58 -12.99 -13.46
N SER A 109 -2.09 -12.07 -14.30
CA SER A 109 -0.80 -11.42 -14.10
C SER A 109 -0.79 -10.61 -12.81
N VAL A 110 -1.77 -9.73 -12.61
CA VAL A 110 -1.89 -8.92 -11.39
C VAL A 110 -2.01 -9.80 -10.14
N ALA A 111 -2.84 -10.84 -10.21
CA ALA A 111 -3.01 -11.77 -9.09
C ALA A 111 -1.73 -12.55 -8.75
N ARG A 112 -1.02 -13.03 -9.76
CA ARG A 112 0.25 -13.74 -9.59
C ARG A 112 1.29 -12.85 -8.91
N ASP A 113 1.45 -11.63 -9.40
CA ASP A 113 2.44 -10.69 -8.90
C ASP A 113 2.09 -10.24 -7.47
N MET A 114 0.79 -10.03 -7.19
CA MET A 114 0.29 -9.80 -5.82
C MET A 114 0.66 -10.95 -4.87
N LEU A 115 0.51 -12.21 -5.29
CA LEU A 115 0.87 -13.37 -4.45
C LEU A 115 2.39 -13.49 -4.22
N HIS A 116 3.21 -12.99 -5.14
CA HIS A 116 4.66 -12.93 -4.94
C HIS A 116 5.06 -11.86 -3.92
N SER A 117 4.36 -10.72 -3.90
CA SER A 117 4.62 -9.62 -2.98
C SER A 117 3.93 -9.80 -1.62
N PHE A 118 2.82 -10.56 -1.58
CA PHE A 118 2.01 -10.82 -0.38
C PHE A 118 1.73 -12.32 -0.22
N PRO A 119 2.69 -13.10 0.24
CA PRO A 119 2.63 -14.57 0.18
C PRO A 119 1.56 -15.19 1.08
N ASN A 120 1.03 -14.45 2.06
CA ASN A 120 -0.01 -14.92 2.96
C ASN A 120 -1.44 -14.59 2.50
N VAL A 121 -1.63 -14.02 1.32
CA VAL A 121 -2.96 -13.85 0.73
C VAL A 121 -3.59 -15.21 0.48
N ARG A 122 -4.74 -15.47 1.10
CA ARG A 122 -5.51 -16.72 1.02
C ARG A 122 -6.85 -16.53 0.33
N ILE A 123 -7.38 -15.32 0.34
CA ILE A 123 -8.64 -14.94 -0.25
C ILE A 123 -8.34 -13.95 -1.35
N GLY A 124 -8.63 -14.31 -2.60
CA GLY A 124 -8.55 -13.41 -3.75
C GLY A 124 -9.95 -13.08 -4.23
N LEU A 125 -10.25 -11.80 -4.33
CA LEU A 125 -11.54 -11.30 -4.79
C LEU A 125 -11.32 -10.39 -5.99
N MET A 126 -12.09 -10.59 -7.05
CA MET A 126 -12.26 -9.58 -8.09
C MET A 126 -13.61 -8.91 -7.83
N VAL A 127 -13.57 -7.63 -7.49
CA VAL A 127 -14.78 -6.88 -7.12
C VAL A 127 -14.90 -5.66 -8.00
N GLY A 128 -16.03 -5.52 -8.62
CA GLY A 128 -16.30 -4.42 -9.54
C GLY A 128 -17.80 -4.19 -9.72
N ILE A 129 -18.13 -3.28 -10.61
CA ILE A 129 -19.50 -2.93 -11.00
C ILE A 129 -19.88 -3.75 -12.22
N GLY A 130 -20.95 -4.54 -12.12
CA GLY A 130 -21.47 -5.35 -13.21
C GLY A 130 -22.85 -4.90 -13.67
N GLY A 131 -23.13 -5.08 -14.95
CA GLY A 131 -24.51 -5.01 -15.47
C GLY A 131 -25.26 -6.31 -15.15
N GLY A 132 -26.45 -6.21 -14.57
CA GLY A 132 -27.32 -7.34 -14.33
C GLY A 132 -28.43 -7.42 -15.38
N ALA A 133 -28.68 -8.64 -15.90
CA ALA A 133 -29.88 -8.91 -16.71
C ALA A 133 -30.92 -9.62 -15.83
N SER A 134 -32.01 -8.93 -15.55
CA SER A 134 -33.12 -9.53 -14.80
C SER A 134 -33.81 -10.63 -15.62
N SER A 135 -34.14 -11.74 -14.98
CA SER A 135 -34.85 -12.85 -15.59
C SER A 135 -35.92 -13.43 -14.62
N PRO A 136 -36.88 -14.23 -15.08
CA PRO A 136 -37.87 -14.84 -14.19
C PRO A 136 -37.26 -15.71 -13.08
N LYS A 137 -36.03 -16.19 -13.26
CA LYS A 137 -35.29 -16.99 -12.26
C LYS A 137 -34.40 -16.17 -11.37
N HIS A 138 -33.93 -15.02 -11.85
CA HIS A 138 -32.99 -14.16 -11.15
C HIS A 138 -33.43 -12.70 -11.34
N ASP A 139 -34.15 -12.19 -10.36
CA ASP A 139 -34.61 -10.80 -10.32
C ASP A 139 -33.48 -9.94 -9.76
N ILE A 140 -32.51 -9.59 -10.62
CA ILE A 140 -31.36 -8.74 -10.28
C ILE A 140 -31.77 -7.30 -10.47
N ARG A 141 -31.60 -6.47 -9.41
CA ARG A 141 -31.96 -5.05 -9.38
C ARG A 141 -30.75 -4.19 -9.13
N LEU A 142 -30.89 -2.92 -9.43
CA LEU A 142 -29.85 -1.94 -9.12
C LEU A 142 -29.60 -1.88 -7.61
N GLY A 143 -28.35 -2.03 -7.21
CA GLY A 143 -27.93 -2.09 -5.81
C GLY A 143 -27.79 -3.50 -5.24
N ASP A 144 -28.18 -4.55 -5.99
CA ASP A 144 -27.95 -5.93 -5.57
C ASP A 144 -26.46 -6.30 -5.67
N ILE A 145 -26.03 -7.15 -4.74
CA ILE A 145 -24.68 -7.72 -4.75
C ILE A 145 -24.77 -9.13 -5.30
N VAL A 146 -24.05 -9.38 -6.40
CA VAL A 146 -23.96 -10.69 -7.02
C VAL A 146 -22.62 -11.32 -6.71
N VAL A 147 -22.62 -12.47 -6.05
CA VAL A 147 -21.41 -13.23 -5.73
C VAL A 147 -21.35 -14.46 -6.63
N SER A 148 -20.27 -14.55 -7.41
CA SER A 148 -19.98 -15.72 -8.23
C SER A 148 -19.56 -16.89 -7.34
N ALA A 149 -20.19 -18.04 -7.54
CA ALA A 149 -19.87 -19.26 -6.81
C ALA A 149 -19.72 -20.46 -7.76
N PRO A 150 -18.66 -21.28 -7.63
CA PRO A 150 -18.53 -22.51 -8.42
C PRO A 150 -19.71 -23.46 -8.20
N CYS A 151 -20.28 -23.93 -9.27
CA CYS A 151 -21.38 -24.89 -9.23
C CYS A 151 -21.12 -26.04 -10.20
N ASN A 152 -21.37 -27.29 -9.76
CA ASN A 152 -21.25 -28.49 -10.59
C ASN A 152 -19.95 -28.65 -11.35
N LYS A 153 -18.81 -28.35 -10.71
CA LYS A 153 -17.45 -28.37 -11.28
C LYS A 153 -17.24 -27.38 -12.46
N LYS A 154 -18.13 -26.42 -12.62
CA LYS A 154 -17.97 -25.29 -13.55
C LYS A 154 -17.51 -24.05 -12.78
N GLY A 155 -16.80 -23.17 -13.45
CA GLY A 155 -16.47 -21.87 -12.86
C GLY A 155 -17.71 -21.09 -12.46
N GLY A 156 -17.58 -20.15 -11.53
CA GLY A 156 -18.70 -19.42 -10.95
C GLY A 156 -19.31 -18.31 -11.80
N VAL A 157 -18.94 -18.21 -13.06
CA VAL A 157 -19.53 -17.24 -14.02
C VAL A 157 -20.44 -18.02 -14.97
N PHE A 158 -21.70 -17.65 -14.99
CA PHE A 158 -22.75 -18.23 -15.86
C PHE A 158 -23.33 -17.14 -16.75
#